data_2da9c6832bb0cae615dc6f1d2ef16d33
#
_entry.id   2da9c6832bb0cae615dc6f1d2ef16d33
#
_cell.length_a   1.000
_cell.length_b   1.000
_cell.length_c   1.000
_cell.angle_alpha   90.00
_cell.angle_beta   90.00
_cell.angle_gamma   90.00
#
_symmetry.space_group_name_H-M   'P 1'
#
loop_
_entity.id
_entity.type
_entity.pdbx_description
1 polymer ?
#
loop_
_entity_poly.entity_id
_entity_poly.type
_entity_poly.pdbx_seq_one_letter_code
_entity_poly.pdbx_strand_id
1 'polypeptide(L)'
;MKKVMMMAVLALMAMSVQAQMSVDGLMKKYKKLPKAEYVHVPKAMITLAKAIKTGDADDYTKYLKNIDSIKILDMEDCSNAVKQQFFKDVTQLKTAGYEVLMTAKEAKEQTVILTKRNKAGIKELVIVDSDDDDAALIQILGNIKNSEIQNIVAKKKKK
;
A
#
# COMPACT_ATOMS: atom_id res chain seq x y z
N MET A 1 -28.47 -23.17 -32.75
CA MET A 1 -28.46 -21.80 -32.20
C MET A 1 -28.24 -21.72 -30.67
N LYS A 2 -28.89 -22.52 -29.87
CA LYS A 2 -28.68 -22.51 -28.39
C LYS A 2 -27.23 -22.83 -27.97
N LYS A 3 -26.55 -23.73 -28.64
CA LYS A 3 -25.15 -24.11 -28.32
C LYS A 3 -24.15 -23.00 -28.66
N VAL A 4 -24.37 -22.25 -29.73
CA VAL A 4 -23.51 -21.13 -30.16
C VAL A 4 -23.69 -19.93 -29.21
N MET A 5 -24.93 -19.69 -28.78
CA MET A 5 -25.24 -18.64 -27.84
C MET A 5 -24.66 -18.92 -26.43
N MET A 6 -24.65 -20.20 -26.03
CA MET A 6 -24.03 -20.60 -24.76
C MET A 6 -22.50 -20.51 -24.78
N MET A 7 -21.85 -20.79 -25.92
CA MET A 7 -20.41 -20.57 -26.10
C MET A 7 -20.05 -19.06 -26.12
N ALA A 8 -20.88 -18.22 -26.69
CA ALA A 8 -20.65 -16.77 -26.69
C ALA A 8 -20.77 -16.16 -25.27
N VAL A 9 -21.69 -16.67 -24.45
CA VAL A 9 -21.83 -16.23 -23.06
C VAL A 9 -20.64 -16.70 -22.21
N LEU A 10 -20.14 -17.92 -22.43
CA LEU A 10 -18.93 -18.43 -21.77
C LEU A 10 -17.66 -17.68 -22.21
N ALA A 11 -17.55 -17.26 -23.48
CA ALA A 11 -16.45 -16.45 -23.95
C ALA A 11 -16.47 -15.00 -23.40
N LEU A 12 -17.67 -14.46 -23.17
CA LEU A 12 -17.84 -13.15 -22.51
C LEU A 12 -17.51 -13.19 -21.00
N MET A 13 -17.70 -14.34 -20.34
CA MET A 13 -17.26 -14.52 -18.95
C MET A 13 -15.74 -14.75 -18.84
N ALA A 14 -15.08 -15.23 -19.89
CA ALA A 14 -13.62 -15.38 -19.92
C ALA A 14 -12.87 -14.07 -20.17
N MET A 15 -13.56 -13.01 -20.60
CA MET A 15 -13.07 -11.63 -20.52
C MET A 15 -13.34 -11.01 -19.15
N SER A 16 -13.26 -11.80 -18.09
CA SER A 16 -13.15 -11.25 -16.75
C SER A 16 -11.83 -10.50 -16.68
N VAL A 17 -11.95 -9.21 -16.99
CA VAL A 17 -11.18 -8.11 -16.43
C VAL A 17 -10.08 -8.67 -15.53
N GLN A 18 -8.89 -8.79 -16.07
CA GLN A 18 -7.70 -8.64 -15.26
C GLN A 18 -7.72 -7.18 -14.79
N ALA A 19 -8.55 -6.91 -13.79
CA ALA A 19 -8.48 -5.68 -13.04
C ALA A 19 -7.04 -5.61 -12.55
N GLN A 20 -6.25 -4.75 -13.16
CA GLN A 20 -4.87 -4.53 -12.79
C GLN A 20 -4.84 -4.37 -11.28
N MET A 21 -4.25 -5.33 -10.59
CA MET A 21 -4.18 -5.33 -9.14
C MET A 21 -3.49 -4.03 -8.73
N SER A 22 -4.19 -3.19 -8.01
CA SER A 22 -3.67 -1.92 -7.51
C SER A 22 -3.74 -1.90 -5.99
N VAL A 23 -2.94 -1.05 -5.37
CA VAL A 23 -3.00 -0.86 -3.91
C VAL A 23 -4.38 -0.39 -3.49
N ASP A 24 -5.01 0.50 -4.25
CA ASP A 24 -6.40 0.91 -3.98
C ASP A 24 -7.40 -0.24 -4.10
N GLY A 25 -7.18 -1.16 -5.03
CA GLY A 25 -7.96 -2.40 -5.15
C GLY A 25 -7.79 -3.31 -3.93
N LEU A 26 -6.56 -3.50 -3.47
CA LEU A 26 -6.27 -4.24 -2.23
C LEU A 26 -6.94 -3.59 -1.02
N MET A 27 -6.77 -2.28 -0.85
CA MET A 27 -7.40 -1.52 0.22
C MET A 27 -8.92 -1.69 0.22
N LYS A 28 -9.58 -1.59 -0.95
CA LYS A 28 -11.02 -1.79 -1.10
C LYS A 28 -11.47 -3.20 -0.74
N LYS A 29 -10.68 -4.21 -1.09
CA LYS A 29 -10.97 -5.62 -0.80
C LYS A 29 -10.90 -5.88 0.69
N TYR A 30 -9.77 -5.54 1.31
CA TYR A 30 -9.46 -5.96 2.68
C TYR A 30 -10.10 -5.08 3.76
N LYS A 31 -10.29 -3.78 3.55
CA LYS A 31 -10.95 -2.90 4.54
C LYS A 31 -12.41 -3.24 4.83
N LYS A 32 -13.04 -4.12 4.02
CA LYS A 32 -14.40 -4.58 4.23
C LYS A 32 -14.48 -5.81 5.12
N LEU A 33 -13.33 -6.41 5.42
CA LEU A 33 -13.29 -7.62 6.24
C LEU A 33 -13.54 -7.29 7.71
N PRO A 34 -14.23 -8.16 8.44
CA PRO A 34 -14.32 -8.04 9.89
C PRO A 34 -12.91 -8.02 10.49
N LYS A 35 -12.69 -7.16 11.49
CA LYS A 35 -11.41 -7.02 12.20
C LYS A 35 -10.26 -6.39 11.38
N ALA A 36 -10.51 -5.90 10.18
CA ALA A 36 -9.56 -5.04 9.48
C ALA A 36 -9.81 -3.59 9.86
N GLU A 37 -8.76 -2.89 10.23
CA GLU A 37 -8.81 -1.45 10.50
C GLU A 37 -8.30 -0.66 9.30
N TYR A 38 -8.97 0.44 8.99
CA TYR A 38 -8.61 1.29 7.87
C TYR A 38 -8.63 2.76 8.26
N VAL A 39 -7.50 3.43 8.04
CA VAL A 39 -7.35 4.86 8.28
C VAL A 39 -6.98 5.57 6.98
N HIS A 40 -7.63 6.69 6.70
CA HIS A 40 -7.29 7.56 5.58
C HIS A 40 -7.05 8.99 6.08
N VAL A 41 -5.84 9.49 5.87
CA VAL A 41 -5.43 10.87 6.18
C VAL A 41 -5.34 11.65 4.86
N PRO A 42 -6.32 12.48 4.53
CA PRO A 42 -6.31 13.28 3.31
C PRO A 42 -5.39 14.51 3.45
N LYS A 43 -5.05 15.13 2.33
CA LYS A 43 -4.17 16.32 2.26
C LYS A 43 -4.58 17.44 3.22
N ALA A 44 -5.87 17.68 3.38
CA ALA A 44 -6.39 18.70 4.30
C ALA A 44 -5.94 18.46 5.75
N MET A 45 -6.01 17.20 6.21
CA MET A 45 -5.56 16.83 7.56
C MET A 45 -4.04 16.92 7.71
N ILE A 46 -3.28 16.53 6.68
CA ILE A 46 -1.82 16.67 6.64
C ILE A 46 -1.44 18.15 6.72
N THR A 47 -2.15 19.02 6.00
CA THR A 47 -1.92 20.47 6.02
C THR A 47 -2.25 21.06 7.39
N LEU A 48 -3.32 20.63 8.03
CA LEU A 48 -3.70 21.06 9.37
C LEU A 48 -2.64 20.64 10.40
N ALA A 49 -2.15 19.40 10.33
CA ALA A 49 -1.08 18.92 11.21
C ALA A 49 0.22 19.75 11.10
N LYS A 50 0.53 20.27 9.91
CA LYS A 50 1.67 21.18 9.72
C LYS A 50 1.44 22.56 10.35
N ALA A 51 0.20 23.03 10.41
CA ALA A 51 -0.12 24.34 11.01
C ALA A 51 -0.10 24.29 12.54
N ILE A 52 -0.29 23.13 13.14
CA ILE A 52 -0.20 22.91 14.58
C ILE A 52 1.28 22.70 14.93
N LYS A 53 1.98 23.79 15.25
CA LYS A 53 3.37 23.73 15.75
C LYS A 53 3.36 23.16 17.17
N THR A 54 3.67 21.89 17.32
CA THR A 54 3.94 21.28 18.63
C THR A 54 5.38 20.76 18.64
N GLY A 55 6.26 21.43 19.40
CA GLY A 55 7.61 21.00 19.81
C GLY A 55 8.43 20.23 18.75
N ASP A 56 8.65 18.95 18.95
CA ASP A 56 9.49 18.09 18.11
C ASP A 56 8.92 17.75 16.70
N ALA A 57 7.76 18.33 16.34
CA ALA A 57 7.10 18.09 15.06
C ALA A 57 7.82 18.72 13.84
N ASP A 58 8.77 19.63 14.06
CA ASP A 58 9.46 20.37 12.98
C ASP A 58 10.24 19.44 12.05
N ASP A 59 10.77 18.34 12.57
CA ASP A 59 11.56 17.39 11.77
C ASP A 59 10.68 16.51 10.86
N TYR A 60 9.42 16.25 11.24
CA TYR A 60 8.49 15.46 10.46
C TYR A 60 7.70 16.29 9.43
N THR A 61 7.42 17.56 9.74
CA THR A 61 6.60 18.43 8.88
C THR A 61 7.23 18.71 7.53
N LYS A 62 8.56 18.76 7.44
CA LYS A 62 9.26 18.94 6.17
C LYS A 62 9.09 17.73 5.23
N TYR A 63 8.99 16.49 5.77
CA TYR A 63 8.74 15.29 4.96
C TYR A 63 7.31 15.20 4.45
N LEU A 64 6.36 15.79 5.18
CA LEU A 64 4.95 15.81 4.80
C LEU A 64 4.64 16.83 3.70
N LYS A 65 5.60 17.68 3.30
CA LYS A 65 5.35 18.79 2.37
C LYS A 65 4.82 18.33 1.00
N ASN A 66 5.29 17.20 0.53
CA ASN A 66 4.98 16.66 -0.79
C ASN A 66 4.02 15.46 -0.73
N ILE A 67 3.41 15.22 0.43
CA ILE A 67 2.46 14.14 0.64
C ILE A 67 1.04 14.67 0.46
N ASP A 68 0.25 13.97 -0.35
CA ASP A 68 -1.13 14.29 -0.64
C ASP A 68 -2.12 13.43 0.14
N SER A 69 -1.74 12.19 0.47
CA SER A 69 -2.60 11.25 1.20
C SER A 69 -1.79 10.14 1.84
N ILE A 70 -2.22 9.70 3.01
CA ILE A 70 -1.72 8.50 3.68
C ILE A 70 -2.92 7.59 3.96
N LYS A 71 -2.82 6.32 3.57
CA LYS A 71 -3.80 5.29 3.89
C LYS A 71 -3.11 4.16 4.61
N ILE A 72 -3.73 3.66 5.67
CA ILE A 72 -3.22 2.56 6.48
C ILE A 72 -4.31 1.50 6.52
N LEU A 73 -3.92 0.27 6.22
CA LEU A 73 -4.73 -0.92 6.42
C LEU A 73 -3.99 -1.79 7.42
N ASP A 74 -4.63 -2.06 8.54
CA ASP A 74 -4.14 -2.93 9.58
C ASP A 74 -5.01 -4.19 9.66
N MET A 75 -4.40 -5.33 9.75
CA MET A 75 -5.05 -6.63 9.77
C MET A 75 -4.54 -7.52 10.91
N GLU A 76 -3.99 -6.94 11.97
CA GLU A 76 -3.50 -7.65 13.15
C GLU A 76 -4.51 -8.69 13.65
N ASP A 77 -5.76 -8.29 13.84
CA ASP A 77 -6.84 -9.14 14.35
C ASP A 77 -7.48 -10.08 13.30
N CYS A 78 -7.05 -10.03 12.05
CA CYS A 78 -7.54 -10.91 11.00
C CYS A 78 -6.96 -12.33 11.14
N SER A 79 -7.67 -13.33 10.59
CA SER A 79 -7.19 -14.71 10.59
C SER A 79 -5.91 -14.89 9.75
N ASN A 80 -5.10 -15.88 10.11
CA ASN A 80 -3.86 -16.20 9.37
C ASN A 80 -4.14 -16.53 7.89
N ALA A 81 -5.27 -17.16 7.58
CA ALA A 81 -5.66 -17.44 6.19
C ALA A 81 -5.86 -16.14 5.38
N VAL A 82 -6.46 -15.12 5.98
CA VAL A 82 -6.65 -13.78 5.37
C VAL A 82 -5.30 -13.11 5.18
N LYS A 83 -4.43 -13.11 6.18
CA LYS A 83 -3.08 -12.52 6.09
C LYS A 83 -2.25 -13.18 5.00
N GLN A 84 -2.25 -14.50 4.90
CA GLN A 84 -1.54 -15.24 3.83
C GLN A 84 -2.09 -14.91 2.43
N GLN A 85 -3.42 -14.80 2.28
CA GLN A 85 -4.01 -14.40 1.01
C GLN A 85 -3.63 -12.96 0.64
N PHE A 86 -3.64 -12.05 1.60
CA PHE A 86 -3.18 -10.69 1.41
C PHE A 86 -1.74 -10.63 0.89
N PHE A 87 -0.85 -11.42 1.47
CA PHE A 87 0.54 -11.51 0.99
C PHE A 87 0.65 -11.96 -0.46
N LYS A 88 -0.10 -12.99 -0.84
CA LYS A 88 -0.16 -13.45 -2.23
C LYS A 88 -0.64 -12.34 -3.16
N ASP A 89 -1.64 -11.58 -2.74
CA ASP A 89 -2.16 -10.46 -3.52
C ASP A 89 -1.13 -9.33 -3.64
N VAL A 90 -0.41 -9.01 -2.56
CA VAL A 90 0.68 -8.00 -2.58
C VAL A 90 1.79 -8.38 -3.56
N THR A 91 2.16 -9.66 -3.64
CA THR A 91 3.21 -10.09 -4.59
C THR A 91 2.84 -9.84 -6.05
N GLN A 92 1.55 -9.77 -6.37
CA GLN A 92 1.05 -9.48 -7.72
C GLN A 92 1.19 -7.99 -8.10
N LEU A 93 1.41 -7.09 -7.13
CA LEU A 93 1.63 -5.66 -7.42
C LEU A 93 2.87 -5.41 -8.30
N LYS A 94 3.86 -6.27 -8.25
CA LYS A 94 5.04 -6.20 -9.14
C LYS A 94 4.64 -6.24 -10.62
N THR A 95 3.65 -7.05 -10.97
CA THR A 95 3.14 -7.16 -12.35
C THR A 95 2.23 -5.98 -12.73
N ALA A 96 1.77 -5.20 -11.75
CA ALA A 96 0.93 -4.03 -11.93
C ALA A 96 1.74 -2.71 -12.07
N GLY A 97 3.04 -2.81 -12.33
CA GLY A 97 3.92 -1.66 -12.55
C GLY A 97 4.51 -1.05 -11.27
N TYR A 98 4.47 -1.77 -10.16
CA TYR A 98 5.21 -1.40 -8.94
C TYR A 98 6.62 -1.97 -8.96
N GLU A 99 7.58 -1.15 -8.58
CA GLU A 99 8.99 -1.54 -8.41
C GLU A 99 9.27 -1.85 -6.95
N VAL A 100 10.00 -2.94 -6.67
CA VAL A 100 10.47 -3.25 -5.32
C VAL A 100 11.67 -2.38 -5.00
N LEU A 101 11.52 -1.49 -4.03
CA LEU A 101 12.60 -0.64 -3.55
C LEU A 101 13.45 -1.35 -2.50
N MET A 102 12.80 -2.09 -1.61
CA MET A 102 13.46 -2.82 -0.52
C MET A 102 12.65 -4.07 -0.14
N THR A 103 13.37 -5.11 0.21
CA THR A 103 12.82 -6.26 0.94
C THR A 103 13.74 -6.52 2.12
N ALA A 104 13.21 -6.50 3.33
CA ALA A 104 13.89 -6.94 4.53
C ALA A 104 13.17 -8.16 5.08
N LYS A 105 13.93 -9.15 5.54
CA LYS A 105 13.39 -10.34 6.19
C LYS A 105 14.23 -10.64 7.40
N GLU A 106 13.63 -10.62 8.58
CA GLU A 106 14.27 -10.94 9.85
C GLU A 106 13.40 -11.99 10.57
N ALA A 107 13.97 -13.19 10.77
CA ALA A 107 13.26 -14.30 11.40
C ALA A 107 11.88 -14.55 10.77
N LYS A 108 10.82 -14.07 11.40
CA LYS A 108 9.41 -14.22 10.98
C LYS A 108 8.83 -12.93 10.39
N GLU A 109 9.50 -11.82 10.59
CA GLU A 109 9.08 -10.51 10.09
C GLU A 109 9.56 -10.27 8.67
N GLN A 110 8.69 -9.75 7.82
CA GLN A 110 9.02 -9.35 6.45
C GLN A 110 8.47 -7.97 6.15
N THR A 111 9.35 -7.06 5.77
CA THR A 111 8.99 -5.73 5.24
C THR A 111 9.26 -5.68 3.74
N VAL A 112 8.28 -5.23 2.97
CA VAL A 112 8.45 -4.97 1.53
C VAL A 112 8.07 -3.52 1.26
N ILE A 113 8.96 -2.78 0.59
CA ILE A 113 8.69 -1.42 0.14
C ILE A 113 8.59 -1.41 -1.38
N LEU A 114 7.46 -0.97 -1.89
CA LEU A 114 7.16 -0.85 -3.31
C LEU A 114 6.97 0.62 -3.68
N THR A 115 7.32 0.96 -4.90
CA THR A 115 7.15 2.32 -5.43
C THR A 115 6.51 2.29 -6.80
N LYS A 116 5.74 3.35 -7.09
CA LYS A 116 5.27 3.67 -8.43
C LYS A 116 5.77 5.05 -8.81
N ARG A 117 6.46 5.17 -9.95
CA ARG A 117 7.14 6.39 -10.39
C ARG A 117 6.45 6.99 -11.60
N ASN A 118 6.70 8.28 -11.80
CA ASN A 118 6.51 8.98 -13.06
C ASN A 118 7.74 9.85 -13.36
N LYS A 119 7.67 10.66 -14.42
CA LYS A 119 8.77 11.56 -14.83
C LYS A 119 9.21 12.56 -13.73
N ALA A 120 8.33 12.91 -12.81
CA ALA A 120 8.58 13.89 -11.74
C ALA A 120 9.12 13.27 -10.44
N GLY A 121 9.12 11.93 -10.31
CA GLY A 121 9.58 11.21 -9.13
C GLY A 121 8.64 10.10 -8.69
N ILE A 122 8.65 9.77 -7.40
CA ILE A 122 7.80 8.74 -6.83
C ILE A 122 6.43 9.32 -6.54
N LYS A 123 5.41 8.73 -7.14
CA LYS A 123 4.00 9.10 -6.96
C LYS A 123 3.33 8.34 -5.84
N GLU A 124 3.80 7.12 -5.62
CA GLU A 124 3.22 6.22 -4.63
C GLU A 124 4.34 5.41 -3.98
N LEU A 125 4.33 5.41 -2.65
CA LEU A 125 5.17 4.57 -1.82
C LEU A 125 4.25 3.65 -1.03
N VAL A 126 4.55 2.36 -1.07
CA VAL A 126 3.79 1.32 -0.38
C VAL A 126 4.73 0.56 0.54
N ILE A 127 4.38 0.52 1.81
CA ILE A 127 5.10 -0.26 2.82
C ILE A 127 4.18 -1.39 3.26
N VAL A 128 4.64 -2.61 3.15
CA VAL A 128 3.95 -3.79 3.63
C VAL A 128 4.81 -4.43 4.70
N ASP A 129 4.30 -4.49 5.90
CA ASP A 129 4.90 -5.21 7.01
C ASP A 129 4.06 -6.45 7.32
N SER A 130 4.71 -7.55 7.64
CA SER A 130 4.06 -8.73 8.15
C SER A 130 4.98 -9.58 8.99
N ASP A 131 4.37 -10.24 9.94
CA ASP A 131 4.91 -11.34 10.70
C ASP A 131 3.86 -12.44 10.89
N ASP A 132 4.09 -13.37 11.83
CA ASP A 132 3.13 -14.44 12.11
C ASP A 132 1.81 -13.92 12.71
N ASP A 133 1.86 -12.78 13.39
CA ASP A 133 0.76 -12.24 14.20
C ASP A 133 0.13 -10.99 13.55
N ASP A 134 0.87 -10.28 12.68
CA ASP A 134 0.46 -9.00 12.12
C ASP A 134 0.58 -8.94 10.59
N ALA A 135 -0.24 -8.11 9.97
CA ALA A 135 -0.12 -7.71 8.57
C ALA A 135 -0.66 -6.30 8.38
N ALA A 136 0.19 -5.41 7.90
CA ALA A 136 -0.18 -4.01 7.68
C ALA A 136 0.27 -3.53 6.30
N LEU A 137 -0.49 -2.59 5.72
CA LEU A 137 -0.14 -1.91 4.48
C LEU A 137 -0.30 -0.41 4.66
N ILE A 138 0.74 0.34 4.35
CA ILE A 138 0.74 1.80 4.35
C ILE A 138 0.94 2.28 2.91
N GLN A 139 -0.01 3.06 2.41
CA GLN A 139 0.09 3.73 1.11
C GLN A 139 0.30 5.22 1.33
N ILE A 140 1.35 5.77 0.73
CA ILE A 140 1.65 7.20 0.75
C ILE A 140 1.61 7.71 -0.68
N LEU A 141 0.70 8.64 -0.96
CA LEU A 141 0.55 9.31 -2.25
C LEU A 141 1.13 10.71 -2.17
N GLY A 142 1.82 11.12 -3.23
CA GLY A 142 2.40 12.46 -3.28
C GLY A 142 3.42 12.63 -4.40
N ASN A 143 4.27 13.63 -4.26
CA ASN A 143 5.43 13.83 -5.13
C ASN A 143 6.71 13.70 -4.30
N ILE A 144 7.07 12.46 -3.99
CA ILE A 144 8.12 12.13 -3.03
C ILE A 144 9.47 12.12 -3.76
N LYS A 145 10.43 12.88 -3.27
CA LYS A 145 11.79 12.89 -3.82
C LYS A 145 12.58 11.69 -3.31
N ASN A 146 13.51 11.19 -4.14
CA ASN A 146 14.36 10.05 -3.76
C ASN A 146 15.16 10.31 -2.47
N SER A 147 15.60 11.55 -2.23
CA SER A 147 16.32 11.94 -1.01
C SER A 147 15.46 11.83 0.26
N GLU A 148 14.15 12.03 0.14
CA GLU A 148 13.23 11.92 1.28
C GLU A 148 13.04 10.46 1.71
N ILE A 149 13.03 9.53 0.75
CA ILE A 149 12.89 8.09 1.02
C ILE A 149 14.12 7.54 1.75
N GLN A 150 15.32 7.94 1.35
CA GLN A 150 16.54 7.50 2.02
C GLN A 150 16.52 7.86 3.51
N ASN A 151 15.96 9.01 3.86
CA ASN A 151 15.83 9.45 5.25
C ASN A 151 14.80 8.61 6.03
N ILE A 152 13.69 8.19 5.39
CA ILE A 152 12.66 7.34 6.02
C ILE A 152 13.22 5.94 6.30
N VAL A 153 13.94 5.35 5.33
CA VAL A 153 14.52 4.01 5.44
C VAL A 153 15.68 3.98 6.43
N ALA A 154 16.54 5.02 6.45
CA ALA A 154 17.71 5.09 7.34
C ALA A 154 17.31 5.20 8.82
N LYS A 155 16.18 5.84 9.15
CA LYS A 155 15.69 5.93 10.54
C LYS A 155 15.17 4.60 11.08
N LYS A 156 14.67 3.68 10.24
CA LYS A 156 14.20 2.36 10.67
C LYS A 156 15.39 1.42 11.06
N LYS A 157 16.59 1.65 10.53
CA LYS A 157 17.80 0.88 10.87
C LYS A 157 18.46 1.27 12.19
N LYS A 158 18.03 2.32 12.87
CA LYS A 158 18.63 2.83 14.12
C LYS A 158 17.78 2.56 15.37
N LYS A 159 16.75 1.72 15.30
CA LYS A 159 16.03 1.16 16.45
C LYS A 159 16.30 -0.36 16.48
#